data_5ae770aaae26736e954fbb3262673c9f
#
_entry.id   5ae770aaae26736e954fbb3262673c9f
#
_cell.length_a   1.000
_cell.length_b   1.000
_cell.length_c   1.000
_cell.angle_alpha   90.00
_cell.angle_beta   90.00
_cell.angle_gamma   90.00
#
_symmetry.space_group_name_H-M   'P 1'
#
loop_
_entity.id
_entity.type
_entity.pdbx_description
1 polymer ?
#
loop_
_entity_poly.entity_id
_entity_poly.type
_entity_poly.pdbx_seq_one_letter_code
_entity_poly.pdbx_strand_id
1 'polypeptide(L)'
;MALKDLASCPAGSSSSAREIAARYNIPVELTAKVLQRLAKRGLLASHQGTRGGYHLARSAEQISIADVIQAIDGPVMVTACSDVDETCDQYSTCNVRDPLWRLKDRIVQALAEFTIYELARTDESDPFLLSVSRRQSEPGVWVESSDRRHTGPTS
;
A
#
# COMPACT_ATOMS: atom_id res chain seq x y z
N MET A 1 6.91 2.67 -6.81
CA MET A 1 7.79 3.12 -7.91
C MET A 1 8.87 4.09 -7.43
N ALA A 2 8.54 5.34 -7.04
CA ALA A 2 9.55 6.34 -6.65
C ALA A 2 10.52 5.87 -5.53
N LEU A 3 10.00 5.30 -4.45
CA LEU A 3 10.83 4.79 -3.35
C LEU A 3 11.72 3.61 -3.75
N LYS A 4 11.21 2.70 -4.60
CA LYS A 4 12.01 1.61 -5.16
C LYS A 4 13.17 2.17 -6.00
N ASP A 5 12.89 3.18 -6.83
CA ASP A 5 13.88 3.87 -7.64
C ASP A 5 14.99 4.50 -6.77
N LEU A 6 14.59 5.24 -5.75
CA LEU A 6 15.52 5.88 -4.81
C LEU A 6 16.31 4.87 -3.98
N ALA A 7 15.72 3.72 -3.64
CA ALA A 7 16.41 2.63 -2.95
C ALA A 7 17.44 1.91 -3.81
N SER A 8 17.24 1.90 -5.14
CA SER A 8 18.16 1.29 -6.10
C SER A 8 19.29 2.23 -6.52
N CYS A 9 19.20 3.51 -6.16
CA CYS A 9 20.23 4.48 -6.48
C CYS A 9 21.46 4.32 -5.57
N PRO A 10 22.70 4.57 -6.07
CA PRO A 10 23.90 4.60 -5.23
C PRO A 10 23.77 5.56 -4.06
N ALA A 11 24.40 5.22 -2.94
CA ALA A 11 24.40 6.07 -1.75
C ALA A 11 24.89 7.50 -2.08
N GLY A 12 24.10 8.51 -1.69
CA GLY A 12 24.39 9.93 -1.97
C GLY A 12 23.85 10.45 -3.29
N SER A 13 23.22 9.61 -4.13
CA SER A 13 22.51 10.09 -5.32
C SER A 13 21.10 10.59 -4.96
N SER A 14 20.63 11.58 -5.70
CA SER A 14 19.25 12.10 -5.57
C SER A 14 18.57 12.11 -6.93
N SER A 15 17.27 11.90 -6.97
CA SER A 15 16.46 12.02 -8.18
C SER A 15 15.43 13.13 -8.02
N SER A 16 15.28 13.94 -9.04
CA SER A 16 14.26 14.99 -9.07
C SER A 16 12.87 14.41 -9.35
N ALA A 17 11.83 15.15 -8.95
CA ALA A 17 10.45 14.77 -9.27
C ALA A 17 10.22 14.62 -10.78
N ARG A 18 10.89 15.43 -11.59
CA ARG A 18 10.80 15.40 -13.06
C ARG A 18 11.44 14.13 -13.63
N GLU A 19 12.60 13.72 -13.15
CA GLU A 19 13.28 12.50 -13.58
C GLU A 19 12.46 11.24 -13.25
N ILE A 20 11.93 11.16 -12.02
CA ILE A 20 11.06 10.06 -11.59
C ILE A 20 9.78 10.04 -12.43
N ALA A 21 9.14 11.19 -12.62
CA ALA A 21 7.93 11.33 -13.42
C ALA A 21 8.14 10.87 -14.87
N ALA A 22 9.25 11.28 -15.50
CA ALA A 22 9.60 10.89 -16.86
C ALA A 22 9.87 9.39 -16.98
N ARG A 23 10.59 8.80 -16.00
CA ARG A 23 10.93 7.37 -16.00
C ARG A 23 9.70 6.47 -15.93
N TYR A 24 8.68 6.87 -15.18
CA TYR A 24 7.48 6.07 -14.94
C TYR A 24 6.25 6.57 -15.70
N ASN A 25 6.40 7.56 -16.58
CA ASN A 25 5.30 8.18 -17.32
C ASN A 25 4.14 8.64 -16.41
N ILE A 26 4.50 9.33 -15.32
CA ILE A 26 3.55 9.87 -14.33
C ILE A 26 3.55 11.40 -14.44
N PRO A 27 2.41 12.09 -14.21
CA PRO A 27 2.39 13.55 -14.17
C PRO A 27 3.37 14.11 -13.11
N VAL A 28 4.20 15.07 -13.51
CA VAL A 28 5.24 15.68 -12.65
C VAL A 28 4.65 16.27 -11.38
N GLU A 29 3.50 16.93 -11.50
CA GLU A 29 2.82 17.58 -10.37
C GLU A 29 2.36 16.56 -9.32
N LEU A 30 1.81 15.42 -9.76
CA LEU A 30 1.43 14.32 -8.86
C LEU A 30 2.66 13.76 -8.17
N THR A 31 3.72 13.47 -8.94
CA THR A 31 4.99 12.96 -8.41
C THR A 31 5.57 13.91 -7.37
N ALA A 32 5.60 15.22 -7.66
CA ALA A 32 6.10 16.23 -6.73
C ALA A 32 5.29 16.28 -5.42
N LYS A 33 3.94 16.21 -5.50
CA LYS A 33 3.07 16.20 -4.32
C LYS A 33 3.33 14.97 -3.43
N VAL A 34 3.47 13.80 -4.04
CA VAL A 34 3.77 12.55 -3.32
C VAL A 34 5.14 12.63 -2.63
N LEU A 35 6.19 13.05 -3.35
CA LEU A 35 7.53 13.17 -2.80
C LEU A 35 7.58 14.20 -1.66
N GLN A 36 6.87 15.32 -1.77
CA GLN A 36 6.76 16.29 -0.69
C GLN A 36 6.07 15.73 0.55
N ARG A 37 5.01 14.92 0.40
CA ARG A 37 4.35 14.25 1.53
C ARG A 37 5.30 13.28 2.22
N LEU A 38 6.01 12.46 1.46
CA LEU A 38 7.01 11.53 1.99
C LEU A 38 8.15 12.27 2.72
N ALA A 39 8.60 13.41 2.19
CA ALA A 39 9.62 14.24 2.84
C ALA A 39 9.10 14.87 4.14
N LYS A 40 7.87 15.38 4.18
CA LYS A 40 7.24 15.91 5.41
C LYS A 40 7.12 14.87 6.52
N ARG A 41 7.01 13.59 6.15
CA ARG A 41 6.93 12.46 7.09
C ARG A 41 8.30 11.86 7.42
N GLY A 42 9.40 12.45 6.92
CA GLY A 42 10.76 12.01 7.22
C GLY A 42 11.17 10.69 6.55
N LEU A 43 10.46 10.27 5.50
CA LEU A 43 10.84 9.11 4.70
C LEU A 43 11.83 9.49 3.60
N LEU A 44 11.73 10.72 3.10
CA LEU A 44 12.66 11.31 2.15
C LEU A 44 13.30 12.57 2.73
N ALA A 45 14.50 12.86 2.28
CA ALA A 45 15.14 14.16 2.44
C ALA A 45 15.26 14.82 1.06
N SER A 46 15.11 16.16 1.03
CA SER A 46 15.26 16.96 -0.18
C SER A 46 16.58 17.71 -0.17
N HIS A 47 17.25 17.72 -1.29
CA HIS A 47 18.44 18.54 -1.54
C HIS A 47 18.11 19.69 -2.45
N GLN A 48 18.47 20.91 -2.06
CA GLN A 48 18.34 22.10 -2.90
C GLN A 48 19.61 22.31 -3.72
N GLY A 49 19.47 22.80 -4.94
CA GLY A 49 20.57 23.13 -5.85
C GLY A 49 20.26 22.82 -7.30
N THR A 50 21.21 23.13 -8.20
CA THR A 50 21.10 22.86 -9.65
C THR A 50 20.88 21.38 -9.99
N ARG A 51 21.28 20.47 -9.12
CA ARG A 51 21.02 19.03 -9.17
C ARG A 51 20.19 18.57 -7.96
N GLY A 52 19.27 19.44 -7.51
CA GLY A 52 18.41 19.16 -6.38
C GLY A 52 17.46 17.99 -6.65
N GLY A 53 17.13 17.24 -5.61
CA GLY A 53 16.26 16.08 -5.72
C GLY A 53 15.91 15.50 -4.36
N TYR A 54 15.38 14.31 -4.37
CA TYR A 54 15.00 13.55 -3.20
C TYR A 54 15.90 12.31 -3.07
N HIS A 55 16.20 11.94 -1.84
CA HIS A 55 16.84 10.68 -1.48
C HIS A 55 16.17 10.10 -0.23
N LEU A 56 16.42 8.85 0.08
CA LEU A 56 15.90 8.23 1.31
C LEU A 56 16.52 8.91 2.55
N ALA A 57 15.69 9.33 3.49
CA ALA A 57 16.13 9.93 4.75
C ALA A 57 16.67 8.89 5.76
N ARG A 58 16.28 7.63 5.56
CA ARG A 58 16.70 6.45 6.33
C ARG A 58 17.06 5.33 5.37
N SER A 59 17.75 4.28 5.85
CA SER A 59 18.04 3.12 4.99
C SER A 59 16.73 2.46 4.51
N ALA A 60 16.73 1.88 3.31
CA ALA A 60 15.55 1.22 2.74
C ALA A 60 15.01 0.07 3.60
N GLU A 61 15.88 -0.54 4.42
CA GLU A 61 15.56 -1.59 5.40
C GLU A 61 14.77 -1.07 6.60
N GLN A 62 14.86 0.24 6.89
CA GLN A 62 14.18 0.90 8.00
C GLN A 62 12.87 1.61 7.59
N ILE A 63 12.48 1.49 6.34
CA ILE A 63 11.25 2.06 5.81
C ILE A 63 10.32 0.91 5.43
N SER A 64 9.24 0.75 6.17
CA SER A 64 8.22 -0.26 5.88
C SER A 64 7.18 0.24 4.87
N ILE A 65 6.44 -0.68 4.26
CA ILE A 65 5.29 -0.33 3.41
C ILE A 65 4.19 0.34 4.25
N ALA A 66 4.04 -0.04 5.52
CA ALA A 66 3.10 0.62 6.44
C ALA A 66 3.44 2.11 6.62
N ASP A 67 4.73 2.46 6.79
CA ASP A 67 5.19 3.86 6.90
C ASP A 67 4.81 4.66 5.65
N VAL A 68 4.97 4.06 4.47
CA VAL A 68 4.66 4.72 3.19
C VAL A 68 3.16 4.98 3.05
N ILE A 69 2.33 3.98 3.34
CA ILE A 69 0.87 4.12 3.29
C ILE A 69 0.43 5.20 4.29
N GLN A 70 0.92 5.13 5.51
CA GLN A 70 0.60 6.12 6.54
C GLN A 70 1.03 7.54 6.16
N ALA A 71 2.13 7.69 5.44
CA ALA A 71 2.61 9.00 4.99
C ALA A 71 1.74 9.61 3.88
N ILE A 72 1.15 8.78 3.02
CA ILE A 72 0.38 9.23 1.84
C ILE A 72 -1.12 9.31 2.15
N ASP A 73 -1.69 8.23 2.65
CA ASP A 73 -3.13 8.06 2.81
C ASP A 73 -3.60 8.17 4.27
N GLY A 74 -2.66 8.10 5.23
CA GLY A 74 -2.98 8.02 6.65
C GLY A 74 -3.06 6.58 7.15
N PRO A 75 -3.70 6.33 8.30
CA PRO A 75 -3.79 5.01 8.89
C PRO A 75 -4.52 4.02 7.95
N VAL A 76 -4.07 2.77 7.96
CA VAL A 76 -4.72 1.71 7.18
C VAL A 76 -6.10 1.44 7.74
N MET A 77 -7.14 1.75 6.97
CA MET A 77 -8.54 1.53 7.30
C MET A 77 -9.07 0.32 6.53
N VAL A 78 -9.56 -0.68 7.23
CA VAL A 78 -10.19 -1.87 6.62
C VAL A 78 -11.71 -1.72 6.59
N THR A 79 -12.25 -0.99 7.58
CA THR A 79 -13.68 -0.71 7.68
C THR A 79 -13.89 0.70 8.22
N ALA A 80 -15.05 1.30 7.95
CA ALA A 80 -15.42 2.62 8.47
C ALA A 80 -15.45 2.68 10.00
N CYS A 81 -15.70 1.55 10.66
CA CYS A 81 -15.70 1.43 12.13
C CYS A 81 -14.33 1.08 12.73
N SER A 82 -13.24 1.28 11.99
CA SER A 82 -11.88 1.05 12.48
C SER A 82 -11.39 2.15 13.42
N ASP A 83 -12.07 3.28 13.46
CA ASP A 83 -11.84 4.32 14.45
C ASP A 83 -12.76 4.12 15.66
N VAL A 84 -12.28 4.57 16.81
CA VAL A 84 -12.95 4.49 18.12
C VAL A 84 -14.17 5.43 18.18
N ASP A 85 -14.65 5.91 17.05
CA ASP A 85 -15.83 6.78 16.99
C ASP A 85 -17.09 5.96 17.24
N GLU A 86 -17.70 6.18 18.39
CA GLU A 86 -18.97 5.61 18.84
C GLU A 86 -20.19 6.02 17.97
N THR A 87 -19.95 6.53 16.77
CA THR A 87 -20.98 7.04 15.86
C THR A 87 -21.72 5.96 15.07
N CYS A 88 -21.37 4.68 15.27
CA CYS A 88 -22.06 3.58 14.60
C CYS A 88 -23.24 3.10 15.44
N ASP A 89 -24.46 3.25 14.92
CA ASP A 89 -25.69 2.79 15.59
C ASP A 89 -25.71 1.29 15.91
N GLN A 90 -24.90 0.50 15.21
CA GLN A 90 -24.77 -0.95 15.39
C GLN A 90 -23.60 -1.33 16.34
N TYR A 91 -22.92 -0.35 16.93
CA TYR A 91 -21.68 -0.60 17.70
C TYR A 91 -21.85 -1.64 18.81
N SER A 92 -22.93 -1.54 19.58
CA SER A 92 -23.22 -2.43 20.72
C SER A 92 -23.65 -3.85 20.32
N THR A 93 -24.19 -4.04 19.12
CA THR A 93 -24.73 -5.31 18.62
C THR A 93 -23.88 -5.94 17.52
N CYS A 94 -22.79 -5.26 17.11
CA CYS A 94 -21.95 -5.68 16.00
C CYS A 94 -21.09 -6.90 16.39
N ASN A 95 -21.35 -8.04 15.77
CA ASN A 95 -20.62 -9.29 15.99
C ASN A 95 -19.42 -9.49 15.05
N VAL A 96 -19.23 -8.58 14.06
CA VAL A 96 -18.13 -8.66 13.08
C VAL A 96 -17.00 -7.65 13.37
N ARG A 97 -17.20 -6.71 14.27
CA ARG A 97 -16.24 -5.67 14.63
C ARG A 97 -14.89 -6.25 15.08
N ASP A 98 -14.91 -7.08 16.10
CA ASP A 98 -13.69 -7.62 16.70
C ASP A 98 -12.93 -8.57 15.76
N PRO A 99 -13.60 -9.45 14.96
CA PRO A 99 -12.94 -10.17 13.88
C PRO A 99 -12.26 -9.26 12.85
N LEU A 100 -12.92 -8.17 12.43
CA LEU A 100 -12.36 -7.23 11.45
C LEU A 100 -11.19 -6.41 12.01
N TRP A 101 -11.23 -6.05 13.30
CA TRP A 101 -10.09 -5.40 13.93
C TRP A 101 -8.86 -6.31 13.99
N ARG A 102 -9.05 -7.58 14.36
CA ARG A 102 -7.95 -8.56 14.32
C ARG A 102 -7.39 -8.76 12.90
N LEU A 103 -8.26 -8.72 11.90
CA LEU A 103 -7.82 -8.77 10.49
C LEU A 103 -7.02 -7.52 10.12
N LYS A 104 -7.51 -6.32 10.50
CA LYS A 104 -6.79 -5.05 10.30
C LYS A 104 -5.38 -5.12 10.91
N ASP A 105 -5.28 -5.55 12.16
CA ASP A 105 -3.98 -5.63 12.86
C ASP A 105 -3.00 -6.57 12.13
N ARG A 106 -3.48 -7.70 11.65
CA ARG A 106 -2.65 -8.62 10.84
C ARG A 106 -2.20 -8.00 9.53
N ILE A 107 -3.07 -7.25 8.86
CA ILE A 107 -2.71 -6.53 7.62
C ILE A 107 -1.65 -5.48 7.92
N VAL A 108 -1.86 -4.67 8.96
CA VAL A 108 -0.90 -3.62 9.36
C VAL A 108 0.44 -4.23 9.73
N GLN A 109 0.45 -5.35 10.47
CA GLN A 109 1.67 -6.05 10.82
C GLN A 109 2.41 -6.57 9.58
N ALA A 110 1.72 -7.23 8.66
CA ALA A 110 2.33 -7.70 7.42
C ALA A 110 2.94 -6.55 6.58
N LEU A 111 2.24 -5.40 6.53
CA LEU A 111 2.76 -4.20 5.86
C LEU A 111 3.95 -3.57 6.60
N ALA A 112 4.01 -3.70 7.92
CA ALA A 112 5.12 -3.20 8.74
C ALA A 112 6.38 -4.08 8.64
N GLU A 113 6.20 -5.36 8.43
CA GLU A 113 7.29 -6.34 8.24
C GLU A 113 7.92 -6.23 6.85
N PHE A 114 7.19 -5.75 5.84
CA PHE A 114 7.68 -5.65 4.47
C PHE A 114 8.34 -4.29 4.22
N THR A 115 9.63 -4.30 3.87
CA THR A 115 10.45 -3.10 3.72
C THR A 115 10.59 -2.62 2.27
N ILE A 116 11.01 -1.35 2.10
CA ILE A 116 11.36 -0.81 0.77
C ILE A 116 12.58 -1.54 0.19
N TYR A 117 13.49 -2.03 1.03
CA TYR A 117 14.63 -2.84 0.59
C TYR A 117 14.17 -4.15 -0.07
N GLU A 118 13.26 -4.88 0.58
CA GLU A 118 12.68 -6.10 0.02
C GLU A 118 11.93 -5.81 -1.28
N LEU A 119 11.11 -4.75 -1.30
CA LEU A 119 10.41 -4.30 -2.51
C LEU A 119 11.37 -3.96 -3.66
N ALA A 120 12.55 -3.39 -3.37
CA ALA A 120 13.54 -3.04 -4.38
C ALA A 120 14.25 -4.28 -4.95
N ARG A 121 14.41 -5.32 -4.14
CA ARG A 121 15.08 -6.57 -4.52
C ARG A 121 14.14 -7.62 -5.13
N THR A 122 12.84 -7.34 -5.21
CA THR A 122 11.90 -8.29 -5.80
C THR A 122 12.22 -8.47 -7.30
N ASP A 123 13.00 -9.50 -7.59
CA ASP A 123 13.25 -10.00 -8.93
C ASP A 123 12.07 -10.88 -9.39
N GLU A 124 11.91 -11.06 -10.70
CA GLU A 124 10.87 -11.92 -11.29
C GLU A 124 10.94 -13.39 -10.80
N SER A 125 12.02 -13.76 -10.13
CA SER A 125 12.23 -15.10 -9.54
C SER A 125 11.72 -15.24 -8.10
N ASP A 126 11.09 -14.22 -7.51
CA ASP A 126 10.54 -14.32 -6.15
C ASP A 126 9.43 -15.37 -6.09
N PRO A 127 9.57 -16.43 -5.26
CA PRO A 127 8.58 -17.50 -5.15
C PRO A 127 7.19 -16.99 -4.75
N PHE A 128 7.11 -15.88 -4.01
CA PHE A 128 5.86 -15.27 -3.60
C PHE A 128 5.14 -14.64 -4.81
N LEU A 129 5.85 -13.88 -5.65
CA LEU A 129 5.28 -13.30 -6.88
C LEU A 129 4.85 -14.38 -7.87
N LEU A 130 5.65 -15.45 -8.02
CA LEU A 130 5.29 -16.60 -8.84
C LEU A 130 4.02 -17.28 -8.32
N SER A 131 3.82 -17.35 -7.01
CA SER A 131 2.62 -17.95 -6.40
C SER A 131 1.37 -17.10 -6.62
N VAL A 132 1.49 -15.78 -6.61
CA VAL A 132 0.39 -14.83 -6.87
C VAL A 132 0.05 -14.82 -8.35
N SER A 133 1.04 -14.78 -9.24
CA SER A 133 0.85 -14.80 -10.69
C SER A 133 0.19 -16.10 -11.15
N ARG A 134 0.56 -17.24 -10.56
CA ARG A 134 -0.04 -18.54 -10.87
C ARG A 134 -1.51 -18.62 -10.44
N ARG A 135 -1.91 -17.99 -9.34
CA ARG A 135 -3.31 -17.92 -8.90
C ARG A 135 -4.22 -17.07 -9.79
N GLN A 136 -3.66 -16.08 -10.50
CA GLN A 136 -4.41 -15.25 -11.45
C GLN A 136 -4.61 -15.95 -12.80
N SER A 137 -3.87 -17.02 -13.08
CA SER A 137 -3.97 -17.79 -14.34
C SER A 137 -5.02 -18.92 -14.26
N GLU A 138 -5.55 -19.23 -13.07
CA GLU A 138 -6.68 -20.14 -12.95
C GLU A 138 -7.98 -19.37 -13.15
N PRO A 139 -8.81 -19.71 -14.15
CA PRO A 139 -10.13 -19.09 -14.32
C PRO A 139 -10.91 -19.36 -13.05
N GLY A 140 -11.20 -18.31 -12.30
CA GLY A 140 -12.01 -18.39 -11.08
C GLY A 140 -13.35 -19.04 -11.39
N VAL A 141 -13.56 -20.23 -10.83
CA VAL A 141 -14.88 -20.87 -10.80
C VAL A 141 -15.74 -20.02 -9.86
N TRP A 142 -16.38 -19.00 -10.42
CA TRP A 142 -17.50 -18.35 -9.75
C TRP A 142 -18.60 -19.40 -9.67
N VAL A 143 -18.84 -19.96 -8.50
CA VAL A 143 -20.01 -20.79 -8.24
C VAL A 143 -21.21 -19.89 -8.42
N GLU A 144 -21.84 -19.98 -9.59
CA GLU A 144 -23.17 -19.46 -9.79
C GLU A 144 -24.10 -20.14 -8.77
N SER A 145 -24.49 -19.35 -7.77
CA SER A 145 -25.55 -19.77 -6.86
C SER A 145 -26.85 -19.78 -7.66
N SER A 146 -27.13 -20.95 -8.25
CA SER A 146 -28.39 -21.26 -8.92
C SER A 146 -29.55 -20.95 -8.00
N ASP A 147 -30.30 -19.95 -8.41
CA ASP A 147 -31.77 -19.83 -8.42
C ASP A 147 -32.50 -20.83 -7.52
N ARG A 148 -32.81 -20.44 -6.29
CA ARG A 148 -33.89 -21.06 -5.50
C ARG A 148 -35.17 -20.32 -5.82
N ARG A 149 -35.86 -20.81 -6.85
CA ARG A 149 -37.27 -20.50 -7.10
C ARG A 149 -38.10 -20.86 -5.87
N HIS A 150 -38.63 -19.87 -5.27
CA HIS A 150 -39.64 -19.99 -4.20
C HIS A 150 -40.98 -20.31 -4.87
N THR A 151 -41.33 -21.57 -4.93
CA THR A 151 -42.70 -21.99 -5.22
C THR A 151 -43.46 -21.88 -3.91
N GLY A 152 -44.29 -20.83 -3.79
CA GLY A 152 -45.25 -20.71 -2.71
C GLY A 152 -46.46 -21.67 -2.96
N PRO A 153 -47.05 -22.22 -1.89
CA PRO A 153 -48.26 -23.02 -2.01
C PRO A 153 -49.49 -22.09 -2.18
N THR A 154 -50.26 -22.37 -3.20
CA THR A 154 -51.65 -21.95 -3.33
C THR A 154 -52.55 -22.82 -2.43
N SER A 155 -53.29 -22.20 -1.55
CA SER A 155 -54.68 -22.51 -1.14
C SER A 155 -55.18 -21.51 -0.13
#